data_6497c35bfad0287300f2273818171df2
#
_entry.id   6497c35bfad0287300f2273818171df2
#
_cell.length_a   1.000
_cell.length_b   1.000
_cell.length_c   1.000
_cell.angle_alpha   90.00
_cell.angle_beta   90.00
_cell.angle_gamma   90.00
#
_symmetry.space_group_name_H-M   'P 1'
#
loop_
_entity.id
_entity.type
_entity.pdbx_description
1 polymer ?
#
loop_
_entity_poly.entity_id
_entity_poly.type
_entity_poly.pdbx_seq_one_letter_code
_entity_poly.pdbx_strand_id
1 'polypeptide(L)'
;NVIAKVEGRRHDSCYVFTAHYDHLGKLGKKTFYPGAHDNASGTAVIMTLAAHYVKNKPEYDMYFIAFSGEDANLRGSEWYAEHPLAPLSQIKYLFNLDMIADNNPAQYCEVSNEGMRLYPLFEKINAEKGYFKELDRNELDGNSDHYPFALRNVPCIFFMNEGGDAFKYYHTIYDTWENFIISNYEPTFSLIIDFINGQRSSE
;
A
#
# COMPACT_ATOMS: atom_id res chain seq x y z
N ASN A 1 7.30 14.04 1.80
CA ASN A 1 7.31 12.75 1.09
C ASN A 1 8.74 12.29 0.84
N VAL A 2 8.98 10.99 0.96
CA VAL A 2 10.25 10.35 0.58
C VAL A 2 9.99 9.44 -0.60
N ILE A 3 10.77 9.60 -1.68
CA ILE A 3 10.52 8.91 -2.93
C ILE A 3 11.80 8.18 -3.36
N ALA A 4 11.64 6.90 -3.68
CA ALA A 4 12.68 6.09 -4.31
C ALA A 4 12.18 5.53 -5.65
N LYS A 5 13.09 5.35 -6.60
CA LYS A 5 12.82 4.76 -7.90
C LYS A 5 13.77 3.59 -8.15
N VAL A 6 13.23 2.48 -8.63
CA VAL A 6 13.99 1.39 -9.23
C VAL A 6 13.70 1.38 -10.73
N GLU A 7 14.73 1.58 -11.55
CA GLU A 7 14.57 1.63 -13.00
C GLU A 7 14.31 0.24 -13.58
N GLY A 8 13.24 0.15 -14.36
CA GLY A 8 12.88 -1.03 -15.12
C GLY A 8 13.72 -1.21 -16.39
N ARG A 9 13.27 -2.13 -17.26
CA ARG A 9 13.77 -2.25 -18.64
C ARG A 9 13.05 -1.29 -19.59
N ARG A 10 11.82 -0.91 -19.24
CA ARG A 10 10.96 0.01 -19.98
C ARG A 10 10.59 1.17 -19.08
N HIS A 11 10.53 2.39 -19.66
CA HIS A 11 10.30 3.66 -18.96
C HIS A 11 9.02 4.37 -19.44
N ASP A 12 8.22 3.70 -20.25
CA ASP A 12 6.96 4.22 -20.80
C ASP A 12 5.78 4.08 -19.82
N SER A 13 5.95 3.26 -18.80
CA SER A 13 4.96 3.05 -17.75
C SER A 13 5.64 2.72 -16.42
N CYS A 14 4.90 2.77 -15.33
CA CYS A 14 5.41 2.45 -13.99
C CYS A 14 4.36 1.79 -13.10
N TYR A 15 4.84 1.13 -12.06
CA TYR A 15 4.06 0.77 -10.87
C TYR A 15 4.44 1.67 -9.71
N VAL A 16 3.48 1.98 -8.85
CA VAL A 16 3.69 2.85 -7.70
C VAL A 16 3.26 2.12 -6.44
N PHE A 17 4.09 2.17 -5.40
CA PHE A 17 3.83 1.60 -4.07
C PHE A 17 3.88 2.73 -3.07
N THR A 18 2.82 2.87 -2.29
CA THR A 18 2.66 3.96 -1.33
C THR A 18 2.35 3.45 0.07
N ALA A 19 2.82 4.17 1.06
CA ALA A 19 2.46 4.06 2.45
C ALA A 19 2.76 5.40 3.12
N HIS A 20 2.03 5.82 4.13
CA HIS A 20 2.45 6.99 4.90
C HIS A 20 3.45 6.58 5.99
N TYR A 21 4.34 7.50 6.38
CA TYR A 21 5.35 7.27 7.41
C TYR A 21 5.21 8.20 8.61
N ASP A 22 4.32 9.17 8.52
CA ASP A 22 3.90 9.98 9.67
C ASP A 22 2.87 9.24 10.51
N HIS A 23 2.57 9.79 11.67
CA HIS A 23 1.50 9.35 12.55
C HIS A 23 1.10 10.53 13.45
N LEU A 24 0.18 10.34 14.40
CA LEU A 24 -0.36 11.35 15.30
C LEU A 24 0.70 12.11 16.11
N GLY A 25 1.91 11.57 16.18
CA GLY A 25 3.06 12.25 16.74
C GLY A 25 3.04 12.27 18.27
N LYS A 26 2.87 13.45 18.87
CA LYS A 26 3.10 13.65 20.30
C LYS A 26 2.03 14.51 20.94
N LEU A 27 1.46 14.01 22.02
CA LEU A 27 0.54 14.75 22.88
C LEU A 27 1.28 15.31 24.11
N GLY A 28 1.44 16.64 24.17
CA GLY A 28 2.18 17.32 25.22
C GLY A 28 3.68 16.95 25.21
N LYS A 29 4.28 16.79 26.41
CA LYS A 29 5.73 16.60 26.50
C LYS A 29 6.17 15.14 26.63
N LYS A 30 5.27 14.22 26.98
CA LYS A 30 5.65 12.86 27.40
C LYS A 30 4.92 11.74 26.66
N THR A 31 3.78 12.02 26.02
CA THR A 31 2.97 11.01 25.37
C THR A 31 3.28 10.96 23.88
N PHE A 32 3.64 9.78 23.36
CA PHE A 32 3.93 9.53 21.95
C PHE A 32 2.92 8.52 21.43
N TYR A 33 2.60 8.66 20.15
CA TYR A 33 1.85 7.68 19.37
C TYR A 33 2.85 6.98 18.45
N PRO A 34 3.22 5.71 18.73
CA PRO A 34 4.33 5.06 18.01
C PRO A 34 4.01 4.72 16.56
N GLY A 35 2.76 4.28 16.26
CA GLY A 35 2.34 3.97 14.90
C GLY A 35 3.01 2.73 14.32
N ALA A 36 3.12 1.65 15.08
CA ALA A 36 3.78 0.43 14.59
C ALA A 36 2.94 -0.29 13.54
N HIS A 37 1.64 -0.44 13.78
CA HIS A 37 0.70 -0.94 12.80
C HIS A 37 0.30 0.16 11.83
N ASP A 38 -0.02 1.33 12.32
CA ASP A 38 -0.41 2.52 11.59
C ASP A 38 0.70 3.61 11.61
N ASN A 39 1.62 3.73 10.64
CA ASN A 39 1.72 2.86 9.48
C ASN A 39 3.20 2.50 9.21
N ALA A 40 3.95 2.17 10.27
CA ALA A 40 5.29 1.62 10.07
C ALA A 40 5.23 0.27 9.34
N SER A 41 4.13 -0.47 9.48
CA SER A 41 3.90 -1.75 8.80
C SER A 41 3.85 -1.61 7.28
N GLY A 42 3.04 -0.71 6.74
CA GLY A 42 2.97 -0.42 5.29
C GLY A 42 4.29 0.13 4.76
N THR A 43 4.93 1.04 5.51
CA THR A 43 6.26 1.57 5.18
C THR A 43 7.30 0.44 5.07
N ALA A 44 7.28 -0.54 5.97
CA ALA A 44 8.19 -1.68 5.93
C ALA A 44 7.94 -2.56 4.68
N VAL A 45 6.68 -2.74 4.27
CA VAL A 45 6.37 -3.52 3.05
C VAL A 45 6.89 -2.81 1.81
N ILE A 46 6.68 -1.49 1.64
CA ILE A 46 7.20 -0.79 0.46
C ILE A 46 8.74 -0.80 0.42
N MET A 47 9.41 -0.72 1.56
CA MET A 47 10.88 -0.88 1.63
C MET A 47 11.33 -2.28 1.22
N THR A 48 10.60 -3.32 1.60
CA THR A 48 10.90 -4.70 1.22
C THR A 48 10.66 -4.94 -0.27
N LEU A 49 9.58 -4.39 -0.82
CA LEU A 49 9.33 -4.40 -2.26
C LEU A 49 10.45 -3.68 -3.03
N ALA A 50 10.92 -2.53 -2.54
CA ALA A 50 12.05 -1.83 -3.14
C ALA A 50 13.33 -2.71 -3.13
N ALA A 51 13.64 -3.33 -2.00
CA ALA A 51 14.79 -4.24 -1.87
C ALA A 51 14.67 -5.47 -2.80
N HIS A 52 13.46 -5.99 -2.99
CA HIS A 52 13.19 -7.07 -3.94
C HIS A 52 13.49 -6.64 -5.39
N TYR A 53 12.98 -5.49 -5.83
CA TYR A 53 13.15 -5.01 -7.20
C TYR A 53 14.55 -4.50 -7.52
N VAL A 54 15.30 -4.05 -6.52
CA VAL A 54 16.75 -3.78 -6.69
C VAL A 54 17.50 -5.06 -7.06
N LYS A 55 17.13 -6.21 -6.48
CA LYS A 55 17.76 -7.51 -6.78
C LYS A 55 17.17 -8.17 -8.03
N ASN A 56 15.90 -7.95 -8.31
CA ASN A 56 15.15 -8.56 -9.40
C ASN A 56 14.66 -7.48 -10.36
N LYS A 57 15.52 -7.11 -11.32
CA LYS A 57 15.23 -5.98 -12.22
C LYS A 57 13.84 -6.09 -12.85
N PRO A 58 12.95 -5.12 -12.62
CA PRO A 58 11.57 -5.16 -13.11
C PRO A 58 11.49 -4.84 -14.61
N GLU A 59 10.33 -5.12 -15.21
CA GLU A 59 10.05 -4.75 -16.62
C GLU A 59 9.80 -3.24 -16.74
N TYR A 60 9.00 -2.67 -15.86
CA TYR A 60 8.65 -1.25 -15.82
C TYR A 60 9.30 -0.54 -14.63
N ASP A 61 9.38 0.78 -14.68
CA ASP A 61 9.86 1.59 -13.55
C ASP A 61 8.97 1.36 -12.32
N MET A 62 9.59 1.28 -11.14
CA MET A 62 8.93 1.12 -9.86
C MET A 62 9.19 2.33 -8.99
N TYR A 63 8.13 2.99 -8.54
CA TYR A 63 8.22 4.09 -7.58
C TYR A 63 7.75 3.63 -6.20
N PHE A 64 8.50 3.98 -5.18
CA PHE A 64 8.20 3.70 -3.78
C PHE A 64 8.11 5.03 -3.07
N ILE A 65 6.94 5.35 -2.54
CA ILE A 65 6.64 6.67 -1.98
C ILE A 65 6.17 6.51 -0.55
N ALA A 66 6.96 7.00 0.40
CA ALA A 66 6.51 7.20 1.77
C ALA A 66 5.93 8.60 1.89
N PHE A 67 4.62 8.70 2.06
CA PHE A 67 3.92 9.96 2.21
C PHE A 67 4.03 10.52 3.62
N SER A 68 3.97 11.83 3.74
CA SER A 68 3.85 12.55 5.01
C SER A 68 2.56 13.35 5.03
N GLY A 69 1.96 13.50 6.21
CA GLY A 69 0.74 14.27 6.38
C GLY A 69 -0.52 13.54 5.93
N GLU A 70 -0.52 12.21 6.00
CA GLU A 70 -1.70 11.38 5.83
C GLU A 70 -2.71 11.70 6.95
N ASP A 71 -2.31 11.56 8.21
CA ASP A 71 -3.08 11.95 9.42
C ASP A 71 -3.47 13.46 9.45
N ALA A 72 -2.91 14.26 8.58
CA ALA A 72 -3.25 15.66 8.37
C ALA A 72 -4.14 15.91 7.13
N ASN A 73 -5.03 14.99 6.81
CA ASN A 73 -5.93 14.97 5.66
C ASN A 73 -5.18 14.77 4.32
N LEU A 74 -4.43 13.72 4.16
CA LEU A 74 -3.80 13.23 2.92
C LEU A 74 -2.91 14.27 2.21
N ARG A 75 -2.30 15.19 2.96
CA ARG A 75 -1.59 16.34 2.37
C ARG A 75 -0.44 15.94 1.47
N GLY A 76 0.29 14.89 1.83
CA GLY A 76 1.43 14.41 1.07
C GLY A 76 1.05 13.79 -0.25
N SER A 77 0.06 12.93 -0.25
CA SER A 77 -0.45 12.25 -1.45
C SER A 77 -1.21 13.20 -2.37
N GLU A 78 -2.03 14.11 -1.82
CA GLU A 78 -2.71 15.15 -2.59
C GLU A 78 -1.70 16.03 -3.33
N TRP A 79 -0.68 16.55 -2.61
CA TRP A 79 0.36 17.35 -3.21
C TRP A 79 1.11 16.60 -4.31
N TYR A 80 1.46 15.32 -4.07
CA TYR A 80 2.16 14.51 -5.07
C TYR A 80 1.28 14.24 -6.30
N ALA A 81 -0.01 13.96 -6.11
CA ALA A 81 -0.93 13.74 -7.22
C ALA A 81 -1.12 14.99 -8.10
N GLU A 82 -0.91 16.20 -7.53
CA GLU A 82 -0.86 17.45 -8.28
C GLU A 82 0.50 17.73 -8.94
N HIS A 83 1.60 17.22 -8.36
CA HIS A 83 2.98 17.46 -8.80
C HIS A 83 3.77 16.14 -8.96
N PRO A 84 3.29 15.20 -9.79
CA PRO A 84 3.89 13.88 -9.89
C PRO A 84 5.24 13.91 -10.61
N LEU A 85 6.17 13.05 -10.18
CA LEU A 85 7.48 12.88 -10.86
C LEU A 85 7.36 12.14 -12.20
N ALA A 86 6.33 11.31 -12.37
CA ALA A 86 5.97 10.70 -13.65
C ALA A 86 4.50 11.02 -13.94
N PRO A 87 4.09 11.23 -15.20
CA PRO A 87 2.69 11.46 -15.53
C PRO A 87 1.77 10.39 -14.93
N LEU A 88 0.68 10.80 -14.29
CA LEU A 88 -0.27 9.86 -13.67
C LEU A 88 -0.80 8.82 -14.69
N SER A 89 -0.93 9.21 -15.97
CA SER A 89 -1.35 8.32 -17.06
C SER A 89 -0.36 7.20 -17.38
N GLN A 90 0.87 7.28 -16.90
CA GLN A 90 1.87 6.20 -17.04
C GLN A 90 1.79 5.18 -15.90
N ILE A 91 1.02 5.44 -14.85
CA ILE A 91 0.85 4.51 -13.74
C ILE A 91 -0.03 3.35 -14.20
N LYS A 92 0.55 2.15 -14.36
CA LYS A 92 -0.17 0.91 -14.67
C LYS A 92 -1.07 0.48 -13.52
N TYR A 93 -0.55 0.60 -12.30
CA TYR A 93 -1.26 0.33 -11.06
C TYR A 93 -0.54 0.96 -9.85
N LEU A 94 -1.31 1.47 -8.91
CA LEU A 94 -0.83 1.97 -7.63
C LEU A 94 -1.32 1.05 -6.51
N PHE A 95 -0.41 0.68 -5.61
CA PHE A 95 -0.67 -0.10 -4.40
C PHE A 95 -0.47 0.79 -3.19
N ASN A 96 -1.53 1.11 -2.48
CA ASN A 96 -1.44 1.79 -1.19
C ASN A 96 -1.51 0.77 -0.06
N LEU A 97 -0.56 0.84 0.85
CA LEU A 97 -0.37 -0.13 1.94
C LEU A 97 -0.47 0.59 3.27
N ASP A 98 -1.53 0.29 4.01
CA ASP A 98 -1.78 0.92 5.28
C ASP A 98 -2.25 -0.12 6.27
N MET A 99 -1.62 -0.17 7.45
CA MET A 99 -1.95 -1.14 8.49
C MET A 99 -1.90 -2.61 8.02
N ILE A 100 -0.74 -3.07 7.51
CA ILE A 100 -0.59 -4.35 6.79
C ILE A 100 -0.13 -5.52 7.68
N ALA A 101 0.05 -5.33 8.97
CA ALA A 101 0.74 -6.32 9.82
C ALA A 101 -0.17 -7.04 10.82
N ASP A 102 -1.47 -7.01 10.65
CA ASP A 102 -2.42 -7.68 11.56
C ASP A 102 -2.73 -9.13 11.14
N ASN A 103 -3.37 -9.89 12.01
CA ASN A 103 -3.65 -11.32 11.83
C ASN A 103 -5.07 -11.61 11.34
N ASN A 104 -5.78 -10.63 10.80
CA ASN A 104 -7.08 -10.88 10.18
C ASN A 104 -6.92 -11.84 8.99
N PRO A 105 -7.70 -12.94 8.91
CA PRO A 105 -7.63 -13.86 7.78
C PRO A 105 -8.17 -13.29 6.46
N ALA A 106 -8.96 -12.21 6.51
CA ALA A 106 -9.41 -11.46 5.35
C ALA A 106 -8.51 -10.26 5.10
N GLN A 107 -8.30 -9.93 3.81
CA GLN A 107 -7.61 -8.72 3.39
C GLN A 107 -8.65 -7.69 2.97
N TYR A 108 -8.83 -6.63 3.76
CA TYR A 108 -9.61 -5.47 3.35
C TYR A 108 -8.96 -4.78 2.15
N CYS A 109 -9.73 -4.42 1.15
CA CYS A 109 -9.24 -3.64 0.02
C CYS A 109 -10.31 -2.70 -0.55
N GLU A 110 -9.85 -1.53 -0.99
CA GLU A 110 -10.63 -0.62 -1.82
C GLU A 110 -9.97 -0.51 -3.19
N VAL A 111 -10.79 -0.45 -4.23
CA VAL A 111 -10.30 -0.47 -5.62
C VAL A 111 -10.91 0.69 -6.38
N SER A 112 -10.08 1.50 -7.05
CA SER A 112 -10.58 2.56 -7.93
C SER A 112 -11.36 1.99 -9.12
N ASN A 113 -12.23 2.80 -9.73
CA ASN A 113 -13.00 2.39 -10.91
C ASN A 113 -12.08 1.83 -12.03
N GLU A 114 -10.95 2.49 -12.26
CA GLU A 114 -9.97 2.07 -13.26
C GLU A 114 -9.23 0.80 -12.83
N GLY A 115 -9.05 0.60 -11.53
CA GLY A 115 -8.43 -0.58 -10.93
C GLY A 115 -9.27 -1.84 -11.05
N MET A 116 -10.60 -1.69 -11.10
CA MET A 116 -11.56 -2.80 -11.16
C MET A 116 -11.34 -3.74 -12.35
N ARG A 117 -10.82 -3.24 -13.44
CA ARG A 117 -10.46 -4.05 -14.61
C ARG A 117 -9.48 -5.18 -14.28
N LEU A 118 -8.59 -4.95 -13.34
CA LEU A 118 -7.53 -5.88 -12.94
C LEU A 118 -7.83 -6.62 -11.64
N TYR A 119 -8.86 -6.24 -10.91
CA TYR A 119 -9.23 -6.87 -9.65
C TYR A 119 -9.49 -8.38 -9.74
N PRO A 120 -10.13 -8.92 -10.81
CA PRO A 120 -10.29 -10.36 -10.98
C PRO A 120 -8.98 -11.16 -11.02
N LEU A 121 -7.86 -10.53 -11.36
CA LEU A 121 -6.54 -11.17 -11.29
C LEU A 121 -6.08 -11.36 -9.84
N PHE A 122 -6.35 -10.39 -8.95
CA PHE A 122 -6.09 -10.55 -7.52
C PHE A 122 -6.91 -11.69 -6.92
N GLU A 123 -8.21 -11.75 -7.24
CA GLU A 123 -9.10 -12.83 -6.77
C GLU A 123 -8.61 -14.19 -7.26
N LYS A 124 -8.24 -14.31 -8.52
CA LYS A 124 -7.68 -15.53 -9.10
C LYS A 124 -6.41 -15.97 -8.40
N ILE A 125 -5.44 -15.06 -8.23
CA ILE A 125 -4.17 -15.35 -7.56
C ILE A 125 -4.43 -15.78 -6.12
N ASN A 126 -5.28 -15.05 -5.39
CA ASN A 126 -5.61 -15.41 -4.02
C ASN A 126 -6.28 -16.80 -3.92
N ALA A 127 -7.19 -17.12 -4.83
CA ALA A 127 -7.85 -18.43 -4.88
C ALA A 127 -6.86 -19.57 -5.19
N GLU A 128 -5.86 -19.33 -6.06
CA GLU A 128 -4.84 -20.32 -6.43
C GLU A 128 -3.78 -20.51 -5.34
N LYS A 129 -3.41 -19.45 -4.63
CA LYS A 129 -2.29 -19.43 -3.67
C LYS A 129 -2.73 -19.52 -2.22
N GLY A 130 -3.95 -19.11 -1.89
CA GLY A 130 -4.48 -19.14 -0.53
C GLY A 130 -3.77 -18.17 0.42
N TYR A 131 -3.39 -16.99 -0.06
CA TYR A 131 -2.74 -15.96 0.76
C TYR A 131 -3.67 -15.45 1.86
N PHE A 132 -4.94 -15.20 1.51
CA PHE A 132 -5.99 -14.77 2.41
C PHE A 132 -7.22 -15.65 2.24
N LYS A 133 -8.02 -15.77 3.29
CA LYS A 133 -9.32 -16.46 3.24
C LYS A 133 -10.22 -15.82 2.18
N GLU A 134 -10.19 -14.48 2.12
CA GLU A 134 -10.91 -13.69 1.14
C GLU A 134 -10.23 -12.32 0.94
N LEU A 135 -10.48 -11.71 -0.20
CA LEU A 135 -10.23 -10.29 -0.45
C LEU A 135 -11.55 -9.56 -0.22
N ASP A 136 -11.68 -8.90 0.91
CA ASP A 136 -12.88 -8.17 1.31
C ASP A 136 -12.90 -6.80 0.62
N ARG A 137 -13.58 -6.76 -0.55
CA ARG A 137 -13.64 -5.56 -1.38
C ARG A 137 -14.73 -4.61 -0.91
N ASN A 138 -14.34 -3.42 -0.56
CA ASN A 138 -15.16 -2.34 -0.08
C ASN A 138 -15.30 -1.21 -1.10
N GLU A 139 -16.25 -0.30 -0.85
CA GLU A 139 -16.41 0.93 -1.65
C GLU A 139 -15.23 1.85 -1.42
N LEU A 140 -14.89 2.64 -2.46
CA LEU A 140 -13.82 3.61 -2.39
C LEU A 140 -14.17 4.71 -1.39
N ASP A 141 -13.36 4.87 -0.37
CA ASP A 141 -13.47 5.91 0.65
C ASP A 141 -12.21 6.79 0.67
N GLY A 142 -12.33 7.98 1.20
CA GLY A 142 -11.24 8.96 1.32
C GLY A 142 -10.37 8.79 2.56
N ASN A 143 -10.14 7.57 3.00
CA ASN A 143 -9.54 7.21 4.28
C ASN A 143 -8.03 6.95 4.24
N SER A 144 -7.39 6.93 3.07
CA SER A 144 -5.94 6.78 2.93
C SER A 144 -5.41 7.32 1.59
N ASP A 145 -4.09 7.29 1.41
CA ASP A 145 -3.31 7.96 0.35
C ASP A 145 -3.60 7.52 -1.10
N HIS A 146 -4.35 6.46 -1.32
CA HIS A 146 -4.82 6.05 -2.65
C HIS A 146 -5.88 6.98 -3.23
N TYR A 147 -6.65 7.63 -2.35
CA TYR A 147 -7.84 8.40 -2.74
C TYR A 147 -7.56 9.56 -3.69
N PRO A 148 -6.56 10.43 -3.48
CA PRO A 148 -6.21 11.49 -4.42
C PRO A 148 -5.89 11.00 -5.83
N PHE A 149 -5.34 9.79 -5.96
CA PHE A 149 -5.02 9.15 -7.24
C PHE A 149 -6.27 8.56 -7.89
N ALA A 150 -7.13 7.91 -7.11
CA ALA A 150 -8.41 7.37 -7.59
C ALA A 150 -9.28 8.48 -8.19
N LEU A 151 -9.35 9.65 -7.53
CA LEU A 151 -10.07 10.83 -8.07
C LEU A 151 -9.49 11.35 -9.38
N ARG A 152 -8.24 11.02 -9.71
CA ARG A 152 -7.54 11.39 -10.96
C ARG A 152 -7.47 10.24 -11.97
N ASN A 153 -8.35 9.26 -11.83
CA ASN A 153 -8.50 8.09 -12.70
C ASN A 153 -7.23 7.22 -12.79
N VAL A 154 -6.45 7.13 -11.72
CA VAL A 154 -5.33 6.20 -11.61
C VAL A 154 -5.85 4.84 -11.18
N PRO A 155 -5.49 3.74 -11.89
CA PRO A 155 -5.79 2.39 -11.41
C PRO A 155 -5.07 2.13 -10.08
N CYS A 156 -5.81 1.94 -9.00
CA CYS A 156 -5.21 1.69 -7.70
C CYS A 156 -6.00 0.68 -6.86
N ILE A 157 -5.29 0.07 -5.93
CA ILE A 157 -5.83 -0.73 -4.84
C ILE A 157 -5.20 -0.28 -3.52
N PHE A 158 -6.03 -0.20 -2.53
CA PHE A 158 -5.65 0.01 -1.14
C PHE A 158 -5.82 -1.30 -0.38
N PHE A 159 -4.80 -1.68 0.36
CA PHE A 159 -4.81 -2.82 1.26
C PHE A 159 -4.68 -2.37 2.71
N MET A 160 -5.55 -2.89 3.57
CA MET A 160 -5.53 -2.67 5.01
C MET A 160 -5.92 -3.96 5.74
N ASN A 161 -5.36 -4.21 6.90
CA ASN A 161 -5.81 -5.27 7.80
C ASN A 161 -6.65 -4.67 8.92
N GLU A 162 -7.95 -4.81 8.82
CA GLU A 162 -8.92 -4.34 9.80
C GLU A 162 -9.49 -5.52 10.60
N GLY A 163 -9.74 -5.32 11.90
CA GLY A 163 -10.47 -6.28 12.74
C GLY A 163 -9.64 -7.44 13.31
N GLY A 164 -8.32 -7.42 13.18
CA GLY A 164 -7.43 -8.34 13.86
C GLY A 164 -6.98 -7.83 15.25
N ASP A 165 -5.97 -8.48 15.82
CA ASP A 165 -5.50 -8.18 17.19
C ASP A 165 -4.80 -6.82 17.32
N ALA A 166 -4.19 -6.31 16.25
CA ALA A 166 -3.52 -5.01 16.25
C ALA A 166 -4.50 -3.85 16.15
N PHE A 167 -5.62 -4.03 15.46
CA PHE A 167 -6.59 -2.97 15.18
C PHE A 167 -7.15 -2.31 16.45
N LYS A 168 -7.27 -3.03 17.56
CA LYS A 168 -7.69 -2.47 18.86
C LYS A 168 -6.76 -1.36 19.39
N TYR A 169 -5.54 -1.26 18.87
CA TYR A 169 -4.56 -0.23 19.26
C TYR A 169 -4.52 0.96 18.30
N TYR A 170 -5.36 0.94 17.25
CA TYR A 170 -5.47 2.01 16.27
C TYR A 170 -5.64 3.37 16.95
N HIS A 171 -4.81 4.33 16.58
CA HIS A 171 -4.78 5.69 17.12
C HIS A 171 -4.56 5.76 18.64
N THR A 172 -3.84 4.81 19.21
CA THR A 172 -3.49 4.80 20.64
C THR A 172 -1.97 4.79 20.86
N ILE A 173 -1.57 5.13 22.09
CA ILE A 173 -0.17 5.03 22.52
C ILE A 173 0.33 3.57 22.65
N TYR A 174 -0.55 2.61 22.47
CA TYR A 174 -0.27 1.18 22.54
C TYR A 174 -0.07 0.54 21.18
N ASP A 175 -0.12 1.31 20.09
CA ASP A 175 0.28 0.84 18.77
C ASP A 175 1.79 0.70 18.68
N THR A 176 2.31 -0.36 19.32
CA THR A 176 3.72 -0.72 19.39
C THR A 176 3.92 -2.14 18.89
N TRP A 177 5.09 -2.42 18.32
CA TRP A 177 5.41 -3.72 17.76
C TRP A 177 5.35 -4.88 18.79
N GLU A 178 5.46 -4.60 20.12
CA GLU A 178 5.35 -5.58 21.17
C GLU A 178 3.91 -6.05 21.43
N ASN A 179 2.93 -5.27 20.99
CA ASN A 179 1.53 -5.50 21.35
C ASN A 179 0.76 -6.36 20.32
N PHE A 180 1.36 -6.71 19.18
CA PHE A 180 0.72 -7.57 18.19
C PHE A 180 1.73 -8.45 17.47
N ILE A 181 1.21 -9.51 16.82
CA ILE A 181 2.02 -10.44 16.03
C ILE A 181 1.95 -10.00 14.56
N ILE A 182 3.10 -9.71 13.97
CA ILE A 182 3.21 -9.42 12.55
C ILE A 182 2.93 -10.70 11.75
N SER A 183 1.86 -10.73 10.97
CA SER A 183 1.42 -11.93 10.24
C SER A 183 1.10 -11.74 8.77
N ASN A 184 0.29 -10.74 8.41
CA ASN A 184 -0.17 -10.55 7.02
C ASN A 184 0.83 -9.86 6.09
N TYR A 185 1.99 -9.51 6.58
CA TYR A 185 3.07 -8.89 5.82
C TYR A 185 3.50 -9.71 4.59
N GLU A 186 3.85 -10.99 4.79
CA GLU A 186 4.34 -11.87 3.72
C GLU A 186 3.25 -12.23 2.70
N PRO A 187 2.01 -12.57 3.10
CA PRO A 187 0.90 -12.74 2.17
C PRO A 187 0.65 -11.53 1.28
N THR A 188 0.60 -10.31 1.83
CA THR A 188 0.39 -9.08 1.07
C THR A 188 1.53 -8.83 0.09
N PHE A 189 2.78 -8.95 0.53
CA PHE A 189 3.97 -8.85 -0.32
C PHE A 189 3.89 -9.83 -1.49
N SER A 190 3.59 -11.10 -1.21
CA SER A 190 3.56 -12.17 -2.21
C SER A 190 2.43 -11.99 -3.21
N LEU A 191 1.25 -11.57 -2.76
CA LEU A 191 0.09 -11.26 -3.62
C LEU A 191 0.43 -10.15 -4.63
N ILE A 192 1.10 -9.09 -4.18
CA ILE A 192 1.53 -7.97 -5.04
C ILE A 192 2.55 -8.45 -6.09
N ILE A 193 3.55 -9.23 -5.68
CA ILE A 193 4.58 -9.77 -6.60
C ILE A 193 3.94 -10.66 -7.65
N ASP A 194 3.06 -11.58 -7.25
CA ASP A 194 2.39 -12.49 -8.18
C ASP A 194 1.44 -11.76 -9.13
N PHE A 195 0.75 -10.71 -8.65
CA PHE A 195 -0.06 -9.84 -9.51
C PHE A 195 0.79 -9.19 -10.61
N ILE A 196 1.91 -8.57 -10.26
CA ILE A 196 2.79 -7.90 -11.24
C ILE A 196 3.39 -8.91 -12.22
N ASN A 197 3.76 -10.11 -11.76
CA ASN A 197 4.25 -11.18 -12.62
C ASN A 197 3.15 -11.72 -13.55
N GLY A 198 1.91 -11.83 -13.08
CA GLY A 198 0.76 -12.25 -13.87
C GLY A 198 0.44 -11.28 -15.01
N GLN A 199 0.64 -9.98 -14.82
CA GLN A 199 0.45 -8.98 -15.89
C GLN A 199 1.45 -9.15 -17.03
N ARG A 200 2.67 -9.61 -16.76
CA ARG A 200 3.70 -9.86 -17.81
C ARG A 200 3.34 -11.01 -18.75
N SER A 201 2.59 -11.98 -18.25
CA SER A 201 2.20 -13.17 -19.05
C SER A 201 1.04 -12.91 -19.98
N SER A 202 0.39 -11.74 -19.87
CA SER A 202 -0.82 -11.36 -20.61
C SER A 202 -0.54 -10.32 -21.71
N GLU A 203 0.68 -9.79 -21.80
CA GLU A 203 1.21 -8.89 -22.84
C GLU A 203 2.05 -9.68 -23.86
#